data_deabab460ee50a0342ca5e6b4c07bbe0
#
_entry.id   deabab460ee50a0342ca5e6b4c07bbe0
#
_cell.length_a   1.000
_cell.length_b   1.000
_cell.length_c   1.000
_cell.angle_alpha   90.00
_cell.angle_beta   90.00
_cell.angle_gamma   90.00
#
_symmetry.space_group_name_H-M   'P 1'
#
loop_
_entity.id
_entity.type
_entity.pdbx_description
1 polymer ?
#
loop_
_entity_poly.entity_id
_entity_poly.type
_entity_poly.pdbx_seq_one_letter_code
_entity_poly.pdbx_strand_id
1 'polypeptide(L)'
;MDSSTFYTVLGLPFGCLGLYVWYVETYTDTPLAQFLRAYNKANAPRRVNEIFIPLLMLGMISGALLPFSIKIALPQHIQSVIAGSILFFYMLSIVFLLPIPIPHIVDQQWQWHKRHGFIDENGKIITSTPHQTNTQTYPIGQQTLTIKTSMELPETWRALDLNNPNSPLFPHLPHTSTTLNNLKNSLFIAVSTPERTTGFRPNLIITMDPTGQNPIPLEDAIPGWLTIEEVPFPIHSPDATMSSGIYIDDQQSYTAIQWTWTQRIAEHNIRIYATVTSTTTHINHIADDLPDMISSLEITQ
;
A
#
# COMPACT_ATOMS: atom_id res chain seq x y z
N MET A 1 31.57 -37.27 15.08
CA MET A 1 31.55 -35.82 14.91
C MET A 1 31.58 -35.23 16.30
N ASP A 2 32.62 -34.44 16.63
CA ASP A 2 32.68 -33.81 17.94
C ASP A 2 31.59 -32.73 18.08
N SER A 3 31.21 -32.43 19.30
CA SER A 3 30.12 -31.48 19.57
C SER A 3 30.39 -30.09 18.94
N SER A 4 31.64 -29.66 18.88
CA SER A 4 32.08 -28.39 18.32
C SER A 4 31.84 -28.33 16.81
N THR A 5 32.15 -29.39 16.08
CA THR A 5 31.89 -29.53 14.66
C THR A 5 30.37 -29.54 14.36
N PHE A 6 29.59 -30.21 15.23
CA PHE A 6 28.13 -30.24 15.13
C PHE A 6 27.52 -28.83 15.20
N TYR A 7 27.88 -28.03 16.19
CA TYR A 7 27.39 -26.65 16.34
C TYR A 7 27.80 -25.75 15.19
N THR A 8 28.99 -25.90 14.63
CA THR A 8 29.44 -25.10 13.47
C THR A 8 28.68 -25.48 12.20
N VAL A 9 28.51 -26.78 11.94
CA VAL A 9 27.85 -27.29 10.73
C VAL A 9 26.33 -26.97 10.71
N LEU A 10 25.68 -26.94 11.85
CA LEU A 10 24.25 -26.62 11.93
C LEU A 10 23.98 -25.14 12.24
N GLY A 11 24.70 -24.55 13.19
CA GLY A 11 24.44 -23.21 13.67
C GLY A 11 24.68 -22.13 12.63
N LEU A 12 25.71 -22.29 11.79
CA LEU A 12 26.02 -21.30 10.75
C LEU A 12 24.96 -21.27 9.63
N PRO A 13 24.60 -22.42 9.00
CA PRO A 13 23.55 -22.43 7.99
C PRO A 13 22.19 -21.98 8.51
N PHE A 14 21.78 -22.42 9.71
CA PHE A 14 20.51 -22.01 10.31
C PHE A 14 20.47 -20.52 10.62
N GLY A 15 21.55 -19.97 11.20
CA GLY A 15 21.66 -18.54 11.47
C GLY A 15 21.60 -17.71 10.19
N CYS A 16 22.35 -18.10 9.15
CA CYS A 16 22.34 -17.43 7.87
C CYS A 16 20.96 -17.52 7.16
N LEU A 17 20.32 -18.71 7.20
CA LEU A 17 18.99 -18.90 6.63
C LEU A 17 17.96 -18.05 7.36
N GLY A 18 18.00 -18.01 8.71
CA GLY A 18 17.10 -17.19 9.50
C GLY A 18 17.25 -15.69 9.23
N LEU A 19 18.48 -15.19 9.08
CA LEU A 19 18.73 -13.79 8.66
C LEU A 19 18.26 -13.52 7.23
N TYR A 20 18.44 -14.46 6.31
CA TYR A 20 17.96 -14.33 4.95
C TYR A 20 16.43 -14.27 4.90
N VAL A 21 15.73 -15.14 5.63
CA VAL A 21 14.27 -15.12 5.74
C VAL A 21 13.77 -13.80 6.32
N TRP A 22 14.39 -13.33 7.42
CA TRP A 22 14.08 -12.04 8.01
C TRP A 22 14.32 -10.86 7.03
N TYR A 23 15.43 -10.89 6.28
CA TYR A 23 15.73 -9.88 5.26
C TYR A 23 14.67 -9.87 4.17
N VAL A 24 14.30 -11.04 3.64
CA VAL A 24 13.28 -11.18 2.61
C VAL A 24 11.94 -10.63 3.11
N GLU A 25 11.55 -10.99 4.32
CA GLU A 25 10.29 -10.54 4.94
C GLU A 25 10.28 -9.01 5.15
N THR A 26 11.40 -8.44 5.60
CA THR A 26 11.48 -7.01 5.96
C THR A 26 11.65 -6.10 4.76
N TYR A 27 12.49 -6.48 3.79
CA TYR A 27 12.94 -5.59 2.72
C TYR A 27 12.43 -5.94 1.33
N THR A 28 11.66 -7.01 1.15
CA THR A 28 11.14 -7.39 -0.16
C THR A 28 9.62 -7.53 -0.14
N ASP A 29 9.01 -7.59 -1.34
CA ASP A 29 7.58 -7.84 -1.53
C ASP A 29 7.33 -9.06 -2.41
N THR A 30 8.26 -10.02 -2.38
CA THR A 30 8.10 -11.31 -3.08
C THR A 30 6.89 -12.08 -2.51
N PRO A 31 6.30 -13.02 -3.27
CA PRO A 31 5.24 -13.89 -2.75
C PRO A 31 5.63 -14.60 -1.45
N LEU A 32 6.90 -15.03 -1.34
CA LEU A 32 7.44 -15.59 -0.10
C LEU A 32 7.40 -14.59 1.06
N ALA A 33 7.79 -13.33 0.82
CA ALA A 33 7.75 -12.29 1.85
C ALA A 33 6.31 -12.00 2.32
N GLN A 34 5.35 -11.96 1.40
CA GLN A 34 3.93 -11.78 1.72
C GLN A 34 3.40 -12.93 2.57
N PHE A 35 3.70 -14.18 2.17
CA PHE A 35 3.34 -15.36 2.95
C PHE A 35 3.93 -15.33 4.36
N LEU A 36 5.23 -15.04 4.50
CA LEU A 36 5.91 -14.96 5.79
C LEU A 36 5.30 -13.86 6.69
N ARG A 37 5.02 -12.67 6.15
CA ARG A 37 4.36 -11.59 6.90
C ARG A 37 2.96 -11.99 7.39
N ALA A 38 2.16 -12.60 6.53
CA ALA A 38 0.83 -13.08 6.91
C ALA A 38 0.90 -14.15 8.01
N TYR A 39 1.81 -15.12 7.86
CA TYR A 39 2.02 -16.18 8.85
C TYR A 39 2.50 -15.63 10.19
N ASN A 40 3.48 -14.73 10.18
CA ASN A 40 4.04 -14.14 11.39
C ASN A 40 3.06 -13.19 12.09
N LYS A 41 2.28 -12.41 11.34
CA LYS A 41 1.21 -11.56 11.89
C LYS A 41 0.19 -12.37 12.70
N ALA A 42 -0.11 -13.60 12.26
CA ALA A 42 -1.06 -14.48 12.92
C ALA A 42 -0.47 -15.21 14.15
N ASN A 43 0.84 -15.50 14.16
CA ASN A 43 1.42 -16.47 15.08
C ASN A 43 2.44 -15.92 16.08
N ALA A 44 2.98 -14.70 15.89
CA ALA A 44 4.00 -14.17 16.77
C ALA A 44 3.87 -12.66 17.04
N PRO A 45 4.23 -12.21 18.25
CA PRO A 45 4.31 -10.79 18.55
C PRO A 45 5.30 -10.07 17.60
N ARG A 46 4.93 -8.90 17.12
CA ARG A 46 5.70 -8.09 16.18
C ARG A 46 7.18 -7.92 16.57
N ARG A 47 7.46 -7.60 17.83
CA ARG A 47 8.83 -7.40 18.33
C ARG A 47 9.69 -8.65 18.25
N VAL A 48 9.09 -9.83 18.42
CA VAL A 48 9.80 -11.10 18.31
C VAL A 48 10.32 -11.28 16.90
N ASN A 49 9.50 -11.04 15.90
CA ASN A 49 9.89 -11.22 14.50
C ASN A 49 10.86 -10.15 14.00
N GLU A 50 10.64 -8.89 14.36
CA GLU A 50 11.39 -7.76 13.80
C GLU A 50 12.76 -7.57 14.42
N ILE A 51 12.93 -7.90 15.71
CA ILE A 51 14.19 -7.61 16.44
C ILE A 51 14.76 -8.86 17.13
N PHE A 52 13.94 -9.57 17.89
CA PHE A 52 14.46 -10.69 18.69
C PHE A 52 15.04 -11.80 17.82
N ILE A 53 14.29 -12.24 16.79
CA ILE A 53 14.75 -13.31 15.87
C ILE A 53 16.05 -12.95 15.16
N PRO A 54 16.21 -11.80 14.48
CA PRO A 54 17.46 -11.48 13.80
C PRO A 54 18.65 -11.36 14.75
N LEU A 55 18.46 -10.80 15.95
CA LEU A 55 19.53 -10.75 16.96
C LEU A 55 19.90 -12.14 17.47
N LEU A 56 18.90 -13.01 17.68
CA LEU A 56 19.14 -14.41 18.05
C LEU A 56 19.94 -15.14 16.95
N MET A 57 19.60 -14.93 15.67
CA MET A 57 20.33 -15.54 14.55
C MET A 57 21.77 -15.05 14.46
N LEU A 58 22.02 -13.75 14.71
CA LEU A 58 23.39 -13.21 14.81
C LEU A 58 24.16 -13.84 15.97
N GLY A 59 23.51 -14.04 17.13
CA GLY A 59 24.08 -14.78 18.25
C GLY A 59 24.43 -16.23 17.90
N MET A 60 23.57 -16.92 17.15
CA MET A 60 23.81 -18.28 16.67
C MET A 60 25.01 -18.35 15.70
N ILE A 61 25.11 -17.42 14.76
CA ILE A 61 26.26 -17.33 13.84
C ILE A 61 27.55 -17.11 14.62
N SER A 62 27.57 -16.16 15.56
CA SER A 62 28.71 -15.89 16.41
C SER A 62 29.08 -17.13 17.24
N GLY A 63 28.09 -17.85 17.80
CA GLY A 63 28.25 -19.09 18.52
C GLY A 63 28.86 -20.21 17.69
N ALA A 64 28.46 -20.31 16.42
CA ALA A 64 29.03 -21.30 15.49
C ALA A 64 30.46 -20.96 15.06
N LEU A 65 30.80 -19.66 14.98
CA LEU A 65 32.15 -19.21 14.62
C LEU A 65 33.18 -19.41 15.74
N LEU A 66 32.77 -19.43 17.02
CA LEU A 66 33.72 -19.56 18.14
C LEU A 66 34.49 -20.88 18.13
N PRO A 67 33.87 -22.07 18.04
CA PRO A 67 34.62 -23.33 17.95
C PRO A 67 35.52 -23.39 16.71
N PHE A 68 35.04 -22.81 15.57
CA PHE A 68 35.86 -22.74 14.37
C PHE A 68 37.08 -21.87 14.55
N SER A 69 36.97 -20.70 15.20
CA SER A 69 38.09 -19.80 15.49
C SER A 69 39.15 -20.44 16.40
N ILE A 70 38.72 -21.26 17.36
CA ILE A 70 39.62 -22.03 18.24
C ILE A 70 40.36 -23.10 17.42
N LYS A 71 39.64 -23.83 16.57
CA LYS A 71 40.20 -24.94 15.76
C LYS A 71 41.26 -24.47 14.78
N ILE A 72 41.11 -23.27 14.19
CA ILE A 72 42.11 -22.69 13.26
C ILE A 72 43.16 -21.83 14.02
N ALA A 73 43.17 -21.88 15.34
CA ALA A 73 44.11 -21.17 16.22
C ALA A 73 44.18 -19.66 15.94
N LEU A 74 43.01 -18.99 15.76
CA LEU A 74 42.98 -17.53 15.67
C LEU A 74 43.57 -16.89 16.94
N PRO A 75 44.12 -15.67 16.81
CA PRO A 75 44.60 -14.90 17.94
C PRO A 75 43.55 -14.76 19.05
N GLN A 76 43.97 -14.86 20.33
CA GLN A 76 43.07 -14.87 21.48
C GLN A 76 42.12 -13.65 21.53
N HIS A 77 42.60 -12.47 21.12
CA HIS A 77 41.75 -11.26 21.06
C HIS A 77 40.59 -11.40 20.08
N ILE A 78 40.78 -12.09 18.94
CA ILE A 78 39.70 -12.35 17.97
C ILE A 78 38.68 -13.32 18.58
N GLN A 79 39.14 -14.40 19.22
CA GLN A 79 38.26 -15.34 19.93
C GLN A 79 37.45 -14.64 21.02
N SER A 80 38.05 -13.70 21.77
CA SER A 80 37.37 -12.92 22.79
C SER A 80 36.30 -11.97 22.18
N VAL A 81 36.57 -11.37 21.04
CA VAL A 81 35.57 -10.55 20.31
C VAL A 81 34.38 -11.41 19.87
N ILE A 82 34.63 -12.59 19.31
CA ILE A 82 33.54 -13.52 18.91
C ILE A 82 32.74 -13.96 20.16
N ALA A 83 33.39 -14.33 21.25
CA ALA A 83 32.70 -14.70 22.48
C ALA A 83 31.89 -13.54 23.07
N GLY A 84 32.43 -12.31 23.05
CA GLY A 84 31.72 -11.09 23.47
C GLY A 84 30.51 -10.79 22.61
N SER A 85 30.59 -11.01 21.30
CA SER A 85 29.47 -10.77 20.38
C SER A 85 28.29 -11.73 20.64
N ILE A 86 28.55 -12.98 21.06
CA ILE A 86 27.49 -13.91 21.45
C ILE A 86 26.68 -13.32 22.61
N LEU A 87 27.37 -12.95 23.69
CA LEU A 87 26.73 -12.38 24.87
C LEU A 87 26.00 -11.08 24.52
N PHE A 88 26.62 -10.21 23.71
CA PHE A 88 26.06 -8.95 23.28
C PHE A 88 24.72 -9.15 22.52
N PHE A 89 24.67 -10.02 21.50
CA PHE A 89 23.46 -10.24 20.73
C PHE A 89 22.34 -10.88 21.55
N TYR A 90 22.64 -11.84 22.41
CA TYR A 90 21.64 -12.43 23.29
C TYR A 90 21.12 -11.43 24.33
N MET A 91 21.98 -10.64 24.97
CA MET A 91 21.52 -9.60 25.89
C MET A 91 20.71 -8.52 25.20
N LEU A 92 21.14 -8.10 24.00
CA LEU A 92 20.43 -7.11 23.20
C LEU A 92 19.06 -7.63 22.77
N SER A 93 18.94 -8.90 22.39
CA SER A 93 17.65 -9.51 22.03
C SER A 93 16.66 -9.47 23.20
N ILE A 94 17.12 -9.72 24.42
CA ILE A 94 16.30 -9.64 25.64
C ILE A 94 15.89 -8.19 25.93
N VAL A 95 16.79 -7.22 25.79
CA VAL A 95 16.49 -5.80 26.02
C VAL A 95 15.40 -5.31 25.08
N PHE A 96 15.40 -5.74 23.82
CA PHE A 96 14.37 -5.34 22.86
C PHE A 96 13.01 -6.02 23.04
N LEU A 97 12.87 -7.00 23.94
CA LEU A 97 11.55 -7.44 24.40
C LEU A 97 10.86 -6.42 25.31
N LEU A 98 11.62 -5.47 25.91
CA LEU A 98 11.05 -4.37 26.66
C LEU A 98 10.25 -3.41 25.73
N PRO A 99 9.32 -2.59 26.26
CA PRO A 99 8.49 -1.67 25.48
C PRO A 99 9.27 -0.44 24.94
N ILE A 100 10.40 -0.67 24.28
CA ILE A 100 11.21 0.34 23.62
C ILE A 100 10.70 0.53 22.18
N PRO A 101 10.66 1.75 21.61
CA PRO A 101 10.26 1.95 20.21
C PRO A 101 11.14 1.12 19.26
N ILE A 102 10.48 0.48 18.27
CA ILE A 102 11.20 -0.30 17.25
C ILE A 102 11.92 0.67 16.32
N PRO A 103 13.23 0.55 16.10
CA PRO A 103 13.93 1.39 15.13
C PRO A 103 13.38 1.19 13.71
N HIS A 104 13.16 2.27 12.95
CA HIS A 104 12.59 2.22 11.61
C HIS A 104 13.34 1.29 10.64
N ILE A 105 14.65 1.11 10.85
CA ILE A 105 15.46 0.24 9.99
C ILE A 105 15.03 -1.24 10.06
N VAL A 106 14.53 -1.70 11.19
CA VAL A 106 14.09 -3.10 11.40
C VAL A 106 12.57 -3.23 11.46
N ASP A 107 11.86 -2.11 11.47
CA ASP A 107 10.40 -2.05 11.50
C ASP A 107 9.81 -2.47 10.15
N GLN A 108 9.29 -3.70 10.06
CA GLN A 108 8.75 -4.27 8.83
C GLN A 108 7.59 -3.43 8.28
N GLN A 109 6.71 -2.94 9.15
CA GLN A 109 5.57 -2.12 8.74
C GLN A 109 6.04 -0.77 8.20
N TRP A 110 6.99 -0.11 8.88
CA TRP A 110 7.54 1.15 8.40
C TRP A 110 8.28 0.98 7.07
N GLN A 111 9.09 -0.08 6.92
CA GLN A 111 9.79 -0.38 5.67
C GLN A 111 8.81 -0.68 4.53
N TRP A 112 7.72 -1.39 4.81
CA TRP A 112 6.67 -1.63 3.83
C TRP A 112 6.03 -0.31 3.37
N HIS A 113 5.58 0.56 4.30
CA HIS A 113 4.98 1.85 3.97
C HIS A 113 5.95 2.76 3.21
N LYS A 114 7.25 2.73 3.56
CA LYS A 114 8.28 3.48 2.85
C LYS A 114 8.42 3.04 1.40
N ARG A 115 8.50 1.73 1.15
CA ARG A 115 8.60 1.20 -0.22
C ARG A 115 7.38 1.51 -1.07
N HIS A 116 6.21 1.59 -0.45
CA HIS A 116 4.95 1.91 -1.11
C HIS A 116 4.62 3.41 -1.12
N GLY A 117 5.56 4.26 -0.64
CA GLY A 117 5.40 5.71 -0.64
C GLY A 117 4.27 6.23 0.24
N PHE A 118 3.99 5.54 1.35
CA PHE A 118 3.01 5.92 2.35
C PHE A 118 3.68 6.50 3.62
N ILE A 119 4.80 7.19 3.44
CA ILE A 119 5.49 7.93 4.49
C ILE A 119 5.53 9.40 4.10
N ASP A 120 5.17 10.29 5.02
CA ASP A 120 5.23 11.73 4.83
C ASP A 120 6.69 12.26 4.91
N GLU A 121 6.87 13.56 4.63
CA GLU A 121 8.18 14.23 4.68
C GLU A 121 8.84 14.16 6.08
N ASN A 122 8.05 13.97 7.13
CA ASN A 122 8.52 13.86 8.51
C ASN A 122 8.84 12.41 8.92
N GLY A 123 8.76 11.46 8.00
CA GLY A 123 8.99 10.03 8.26
C GLY A 123 7.84 9.33 8.98
N LYS A 124 6.66 9.96 9.08
CA LYS A 124 5.47 9.39 9.72
C LYS A 124 4.66 8.60 8.70
N ILE A 125 4.13 7.44 9.13
CA ILE A 125 3.26 6.62 8.30
C ILE A 125 1.95 7.38 8.02
N ILE A 126 1.60 7.50 6.75
CA ILE A 126 0.29 7.97 6.31
C ILE A 126 -0.70 6.84 6.59
N THR A 127 -1.38 6.94 7.73
CA THR A 127 -2.35 5.93 8.15
C THR A 127 -3.60 6.02 7.30
N SER A 128 -4.14 4.87 6.84
CA SER A 128 -5.53 4.79 6.40
C SER A 128 -6.39 4.36 7.58
N THR A 129 -7.47 5.05 7.82
CA THR A 129 -8.61 4.45 8.50
C THR A 129 -9.38 3.65 7.45
N PRO A 130 -9.93 2.47 7.74
CA PRO A 130 -10.73 1.72 6.76
C PRO A 130 -11.83 2.59 6.16
N HIS A 131 -12.47 3.41 6.97
CA HIS A 131 -13.49 4.36 6.57
C HIS A 131 -12.88 5.75 6.37
N GLN A 132 -12.74 6.17 5.13
CA GLN A 132 -12.21 7.47 4.74
C GLN A 132 -13.37 8.43 4.46
N THR A 133 -13.28 9.64 4.98
CA THR A 133 -14.30 10.67 4.78
C THR A 133 -13.67 11.92 4.19
N ASN A 134 -14.31 12.49 3.17
CA ASN A 134 -13.98 13.78 2.61
C ASN A 134 -15.22 14.69 2.64
N THR A 135 -15.00 15.99 2.87
CA THR A 135 -16.09 16.98 2.88
C THR A 135 -15.70 18.12 1.97
N GLN A 136 -16.52 18.38 0.98
CA GLN A 136 -16.29 19.42 -0.02
C GLN A 136 -17.53 20.31 -0.17
N THR A 137 -17.31 21.56 -0.55
CA THR A 137 -18.36 22.56 -0.73
C THR A 137 -18.39 23.01 -2.18
N TYR A 138 -19.56 22.87 -2.82
CA TYR A 138 -19.73 23.14 -4.23
C TYR A 138 -20.84 24.18 -4.48
N PRO A 139 -20.63 25.12 -5.39
CA PRO A 139 -21.70 25.97 -5.89
C PRO A 139 -22.59 25.18 -6.85
N ILE A 140 -23.87 25.06 -6.53
CA ILE A 140 -24.88 24.43 -7.40
C ILE A 140 -25.98 25.45 -7.67
N GLY A 141 -26.00 26.03 -8.87
CA GLY A 141 -26.89 27.12 -9.19
C GLY A 141 -26.60 28.35 -8.33
N GLN A 142 -27.60 28.81 -7.57
CA GLN A 142 -27.48 29.93 -6.62
C GLN A 142 -27.19 29.50 -5.16
N GLN A 143 -27.09 28.19 -4.92
CA GLN A 143 -26.86 27.62 -3.59
C GLN A 143 -25.47 27.06 -3.47
N THR A 144 -25.00 26.98 -2.26
CA THR A 144 -23.74 26.30 -1.91
C THR A 144 -24.08 25.03 -1.13
N LEU A 145 -23.71 23.88 -1.69
CA LEU A 145 -23.99 22.58 -1.11
C LEU A 145 -22.71 21.98 -0.50
N THR A 146 -22.77 21.59 0.76
CA THR A 146 -21.69 20.84 1.38
C THR A 146 -21.97 19.35 1.25
N ILE A 147 -21.07 18.63 0.58
CA ILE A 147 -21.20 17.20 0.32
C ILE A 147 -20.13 16.47 1.12
N LYS A 148 -20.57 15.50 1.89
CA LYS A 148 -19.74 14.57 2.62
C LYS A 148 -19.71 13.24 1.87
N THR A 149 -18.52 12.78 1.54
CA THR A 149 -18.29 11.49 0.87
C THR A 149 -17.50 10.60 1.78
N SER A 150 -17.94 9.37 1.96
CA SER A 150 -17.21 8.36 2.73
C SER A 150 -17.14 7.04 1.98
N MET A 151 -16.05 6.30 2.17
CA MET A 151 -15.77 5.04 1.49
C MET A 151 -14.87 4.15 2.34
N GLU A 152 -15.09 2.84 2.30
CA GLU A 152 -14.16 1.86 2.85
C GLU A 152 -13.06 1.55 1.83
N LEU A 153 -11.81 1.71 2.26
CA LEU A 153 -10.65 1.46 1.41
C LEU A 153 -9.85 0.25 1.91
N PRO A 154 -9.41 -0.65 1.00
CA PRO A 154 -8.44 -1.69 1.32
C PRO A 154 -7.13 -1.14 1.89
N GLU A 155 -6.37 -1.97 2.61
CA GLU A 155 -5.08 -1.57 3.21
C GLU A 155 -4.06 -1.00 2.21
N THR A 156 -4.19 -1.35 0.94
CA THR A 156 -3.32 -0.91 -0.15
C THR A 156 -3.71 0.45 -0.74
N TRP A 157 -4.84 1.03 -0.32
CA TRP A 157 -5.35 2.29 -0.83
C TRP A 157 -5.27 3.40 0.22
N ARG A 158 -5.10 4.64 -0.25
CA ARG A 158 -5.10 5.85 0.59
C ARG A 158 -5.94 6.93 -0.07
N ALA A 159 -6.85 7.53 0.70
CA ALA A 159 -7.54 8.73 0.26
C ALA A 159 -6.60 9.95 0.27
N LEU A 160 -6.77 10.83 -0.70
CA LEU A 160 -6.17 12.14 -0.70
C LEU A 160 -7.02 13.09 0.13
N ASP A 161 -6.35 13.89 0.96
CA ASP A 161 -6.99 15.06 1.55
C ASP A 161 -7.07 16.17 0.50
N LEU A 162 -8.23 16.34 -0.10
CA LEU A 162 -8.47 17.33 -1.15
C LEU A 162 -8.38 18.78 -0.64
N ASN A 163 -8.45 18.98 0.67
CA ASN A 163 -8.29 20.29 1.31
C ASN A 163 -6.81 20.63 1.57
N ASN A 164 -5.90 19.67 1.42
CA ASN A 164 -4.47 19.86 1.61
C ASN A 164 -3.71 19.67 0.30
N PRO A 165 -3.43 20.76 -0.47
CA PRO A 165 -2.72 20.67 -1.74
C PRO A 165 -1.26 20.20 -1.58
N ASN A 166 -0.71 20.20 -0.38
CA ASN A 166 0.62 19.71 -0.07
C ASN A 166 0.61 18.22 0.36
N SER A 167 -0.48 17.50 0.15
CA SER A 167 -0.52 16.07 0.41
C SER A 167 0.57 15.36 -0.41
N PRO A 168 1.42 14.52 0.22
CA PRO A 168 2.52 13.83 -0.46
C PRO A 168 2.04 12.84 -1.54
N LEU A 169 0.73 12.60 -1.62
CA LEU A 169 0.12 11.73 -2.63
C LEU A 169 -0.28 12.48 -3.91
N PHE A 170 -0.41 13.83 -3.89
CA PHE A 170 -0.76 14.62 -5.08
C PHE A 170 0.19 14.46 -6.27
N PRO A 171 1.53 14.42 -6.10
CA PRO A 171 2.46 14.25 -7.21
C PRO A 171 2.31 12.91 -7.94
N HIS A 172 1.60 11.97 -7.37
CA HIS A 172 1.40 10.63 -7.94
C HIS A 172 0.11 10.49 -8.75
N LEU A 173 -0.68 11.56 -8.87
CA LEU A 173 -1.82 11.56 -9.78
C LEU A 173 -1.34 11.75 -11.22
N PRO A 174 -1.97 11.07 -12.19
CA PRO A 174 -1.64 11.28 -13.60
C PRO A 174 -1.84 12.76 -13.99
N HIS A 175 -0.81 13.37 -14.57
CA HIS A 175 -0.77 14.79 -14.93
C HIS A 175 -1.50 15.12 -16.23
N THR A 176 -2.53 14.38 -16.60
CA THR A 176 -3.33 14.76 -17.77
C THR A 176 -4.07 16.06 -17.48
N SER A 177 -4.09 16.98 -18.44
CA SER A 177 -4.77 18.27 -18.33
C SER A 177 -6.26 18.14 -17.97
N THR A 178 -6.87 17.05 -18.37
CA THR A 178 -8.24 16.66 -18.02
C THR A 178 -8.37 16.36 -16.52
N THR A 179 -7.38 15.72 -15.90
CA THR A 179 -7.39 15.35 -14.49
C THR A 179 -7.38 16.57 -13.58
N LEU A 180 -6.58 17.61 -13.90
CA LEU A 180 -6.49 18.82 -13.08
C LEU A 180 -7.78 19.66 -13.11
N ASN A 181 -8.48 19.69 -14.24
CA ASN A 181 -9.79 20.36 -14.35
C ASN A 181 -10.89 19.59 -13.62
N ASN A 182 -10.81 18.25 -13.60
CA ASN A 182 -11.78 17.40 -12.91
C ASN A 182 -11.59 17.41 -11.39
N LEU A 183 -10.37 17.75 -10.88
CA LEU A 183 -10.11 17.82 -9.44
C LEU A 183 -11.04 18.84 -8.72
N LYS A 184 -11.47 19.90 -9.39
CA LYS A 184 -12.37 20.90 -8.80
C LYS A 184 -13.76 20.37 -8.47
N ASN A 185 -14.20 19.33 -9.19
CA ASN A 185 -15.51 18.68 -9.00
C ASN A 185 -15.35 17.29 -8.35
N SER A 186 -14.16 16.99 -7.86
CA SER A 186 -13.89 15.68 -7.23
C SER A 186 -14.44 15.64 -5.82
N LEU A 187 -15.30 14.67 -5.57
CA LEU A 187 -15.85 14.36 -4.25
C LEU A 187 -14.85 13.55 -3.40
N PHE A 188 -14.12 12.66 -4.06
CA PHE A 188 -13.22 11.75 -3.40
C PHE A 188 -12.12 11.31 -4.37
N ILE A 189 -10.88 11.18 -3.88
CA ILE A 189 -9.77 10.62 -4.63
C ILE A 189 -9.02 9.65 -3.73
N ALA A 190 -8.70 8.47 -4.25
CA ALA A 190 -7.83 7.52 -3.60
C ALA A 190 -6.76 7.00 -4.56
N VAL A 191 -5.61 6.65 -4.03
CA VAL A 191 -4.50 6.04 -4.77
C VAL A 191 -4.06 4.75 -4.09
N SER A 192 -3.73 3.76 -4.92
CA SER A 192 -3.21 2.47 -4.46
C SER A 192 -1.67 2.50 -4.35
N THR A 193 -1.10 1.39 -3.91
CA THR A 193 0.34 1.15 -3.96
C THR A 193 0.84 1.19 -5.40
N PRO A 194 2.08 1.68 -5.63
CA PRO A 194 2.64 1.72 -6.98
C PRO A 194 2.89 0.32 -7.52
N GLU A 195 2.67 0.15 -8.80
CA GLU A 195 3.09 -1.04 -9.53
C GLU A 195 4.61 -1.14 -9.56
N ARG A 196 5.12 -2.36 -9.40
CA ARG A 196 6.57 -2.58 -9.33
C ARG A 196 7.30 -2.29 -10.65
N THR A 197 6.64 -2.55 -11.77
CA THR A 197 7.27 -2.47 -13.09
C THR A 197 7.24 -1.07 -13.67
N THR A 198 6.15 -0.35 -13.48
CA THR A 198 5.93 0.97 -14.10
C THR A 198 6.06 2.12 -13.12
N GLY A 199 5.91 1.84 -11.81
CA GLY A 199 5.80 2.86 -10.78
C GLY A 199 4.44 3.59 -10.77
N PHE A 200 3.55 3.27 -11.73
CA PHE A 200 2.21 3.84 -11.80
C PHE A 200 1.41 3.47 -10.55
N ARG A 201 0.59 4.42 -10.08
CA ARG A 201 -0.34 4.18 -8.96
C ARG A 201 -1.74 4.09 -9.48
N PRO A 202 -2.39 2.91 -9.37
CA PRO A 202 -3.83 2.82 -9.59
C PRO A 202 -4.54 3.89 -8.77
N ASN A 203 -5.51 4.55 -9.38
CA ASN A 203 -6.24 5.61 -8.71
C ASN A 203 -7.74 5.47 -8.93
N LEU A 204 -8.51 5.93 -7.95
CA LEU A 204 -9.95 6.09 -8.00
C LEU A 204 -10.25 7.57 -7.85
N ILE A 205 -11.01 8.11 -8.79
CA ILE A 205 -11.48 9.49 -8.77
C ILE A 205 -13.00 9.47 -8.85
N ILE A 206 -13.65 10.05 -7.84
CA ILE A 206 -15.10 10.23 -7.80
C ILE A 206 -15.39 11.68 -8.07
N THR A 207 -16.14 11.94 -9.13
CA THR A 207 -16.53 13.29 -9.55
C THR A 207 -18.05 13.39 -9.63
N MET A 208 -18.55 14.62 -9.60
CA MET A 208 -19.95 14.91 -9.80
C MET A 208 -20.14 15.88 -10.97
N ASP A 209 -21.26 15.73 -11.67
CA ASP A 209 -21.80 16.74 -12.57
C ASP A 209 -23.10 17.32 -11.99
N PRO A 210 -23.02 18.54 -11.43
CA PRO A 210 -24.19 19.19 -10.86
C PRO A 210 -25.17 19.69 -11.92
N THR A 211 -24.80 19.73 -13.21
CA THR A 211 -25.64 20.24 -14.28
C THR A 211 -26.63 19.20 -14.78
N GLY A 212 -26.37 17.92 -14.49
CA GLY A 212 -27.17 16.80 -14.97
C GLY A 212 -27.22 16.68 -16.50
N GLN A 213 -26.30 17.37 -17.20
CA GLN A 213 -26.21 17.26 -18.65
C GLN A 213 -25.73 15.84 -19.03
N ASN A 214 -25.97 15.48 -20.28
CA ASN A 214 -25.50 14.18 -20.76
C ASN A 214 -23.99 14.06 -20.54
N PRO A 215 -23.54 12.93 -19.97
CA PRO A 215 -22.12 12.71 -19.76
C PRO A 215 -21.36 12.83 -21.07
N ILE A 216 -20.17 13.41 -21.02
CA ILE A 216 -19.23 13.27 -22.13
C ILE A 216 -18.82 11.79 -22.15
N PRO A 217 -19.12 11.02 -23.21
CA PRO A 217 -18.71 9.64 -23.31
C PRO A 217 -17.18 9.53 -23.12
N LEU A 218 -16.71 8.44 -22.51
CA LEU A 218 -15.27 8.24 -22.31
C LEU A 218 -14.51 8.24 -23.64
N GLU A 219 -15.15 7.80 -24.72
CA GLU A 219 -14.63 7.83 -26.08
C GLU A 219 -14.30 9.25 -26.57
N ASP A 220 -15.09 10.22 -26.16
CA ASP A 220 -14.87 11.64 -26.47
C ASP A 220 -13.92 12.33 -25.46
N ALA A 221 -13.83 11.80 -24.24
CA ALA A 221 -13.05 12.37 -23.16
C ALA A 221 -11.60 11.89 -23.16
N ILE A 222 -11.34 10.66 -23.60
CA ILE A 222 -10.02 10.00 -23.57
C ILE A 222 -9.58 9.65 -24.99
N PRO A 223 -8.57 10.32 -25.54
CA PRO A 223 -8.05 10.01 -26.88
C PRO A 223 -7.61 8.54 -26.99
N GLY A 224 -8.09 7.85 -28.01
CA GLY A 224 -7.74 6.45 -28.23
C GLY A 224 -8.45 5.45 -27.33
N TRP A 225 -9.53 5.89 -26.66
CA TRP A 225 -10.38 4.99 -25.88
C TRP A 225 -10.99 3.89 -26.75
N LEU A 226 -10.90 2.66 -26.25
CA LEU A 226 -11.56 1.49 -26.80
C LEU A 226 -12.41 0.84 -25.73
N THR A 227 -13.73 0.95 -25.87
CA THR A 227 -14.69 0.29 -24.96
C THR A 227 -14.57 -1.23 -25.07
N ILE A 228 -14.40 -1.90 -23.95
CA ILE A 228 -14.41 -3.36 -23.84
C ILE A 228 -15.79 -3.86 -23.46
N GLU A 229 -16.40 -3.22 -22.46
CA GLU A 229 -17.66 -3.65 -21.88
C GLU A 229 -18.47 -2.46 -21.35
N GLU A 230 -19.77 -2.55 -21.48
CA GLU A 230 -20.71 -1.66 -20.83
C GLU A 230 -21.90 -2.50 -20.33
N VAL A 231 -22.15 -2.48 -19.01
CA VAL A 231 -23.15 -3.32 -18.36
C VAL A 231 -23.94 -2.54 -17.31
N PRO A 232 -25.20 -2.90 -17.06
CA PRO A 232 -25.94 -2.40 -15.91
C PRO A 232 -25.24 -2.82 -14.61
N PHE A 233 -25.14 -1.90 -13.65
CA PHE A 233 -24.50 -2.16 -12.37
C PHE A 233 -25.29 -1.50 -11.22
N PRO A 234 -26.46 -2.02 -10.84
CA PRO A 234 -27.45 -1.34 -10.01
C PRO A 234 -27.12 -1.37 -8.51
N ILE A 235 -25.96 -0.82 -8.12
CA ILE A 235 -25.55 -0.76 -6.69
C ILE A 235 -26.16 0.45 -5.98
N HIS A 236 -25.98 1.66 -6.53
CA HIS A 236 -26.45 2.91 -5.90
C HIS A 236 -27.77 3.39 -6.45
N SER A 237 -28.10 3.02 -7.67
CA SER A 237 -29.31 3.40 -8.37
C SER A 237 -29.65 2.36 -9.44
N PRO A 238 -30.96 2.17 -9.77
CA PRO A 238 -31.37 1.26 -10.84
C PRO A 238 -30.83 1.63 -12.23
N ASP A 239 -30.48 2.89 -12.46
CA ASP A 239 -29.90 3.42 -13.70
C ASP A 239 -28.37 3.39 -13.72
N ALA A 240 -27.75 2.80 -12.69
CA ALA A 240 -26.30 2.72 -12.63
C ALA A 240 -25.73 1.78 -13.69
N THR A 241 -24.67 2.23 -14.34
CA THR A 241 -23.91 1.48 -15.35
C THR A 241 -22.44 1.40 -15.01
N MET A 242 -21.79 0.36 -15.48
CA MET A 242 -20.34 0.23 -15.46
C MET A 242 -19.85 0.14 -16.90
N SER A 243 -18.89 0.97 -17.27
CA SER A 243 -18.18 0.92 -18.54
C SER A 243 -16.69 0.66 -18.30
N SER A 244 -16.11 -0.27 -19.03
CA SER A 244 -14.68 -0.54 -19.00
C SER A 244 -14.07 -0.41 -20.37
N GLY A 245 -12.83 0.03 -20.43
CA GLY A 245 -12.11 0.17 -21.69
C GLY A 245 -10.61 0.37 -21.48
N ILE A 246 -9.90 0.40 -22.59
CA ILE A 246 -8.46 0.59 -22.63
C ILE A 246 -8.09 1.82 -23.47
N TYR A 247 -6.98 2.43 -23.15
CA TYR A 247 -6.35 3.49 -23.95
C TYR A 247 -4.84 3.45 -23.81
N ILE A 248 -4.15 4.14 -24.70
CA ILE A 248 -2.69 4.24 -24.67
C ILE A 248 -2.31 5.70 -24.43
N ASP A 249 -1.45 5.94 -23.44
CA ASP A 249 -0.84 7.23 -23.16
C ASP A 249 0.67 7.02 -22.91
N ASP A 250 1.51 7.84 -23.53
CA ASP A 250 2.98 7.75 -23.44
C ASP A 250 3.54 6.32 -23.62
N GLN A 251 3.02 5.58 -24.59
CA GLN A 251 3.40 4.19 -24.92
C GLN A 251 3.02 3.16 -23.84
N GLN A 252 2.30 3.57 -22.80
CA GLN A 252 1.78 2.71 -21.76
C GLN A 252 0.30 2.43 -21.99
N SER A 253 -0.11 1.17 -21.86
CA SER A 253 -1.51 0.76 -21.93
C SER A 253 -2.17 0.86 -20.55
N TYR A 254 -3.31 1.54 -20.50
CA TYR A 254 -4.13 1.71 -19.30
C TYR A 254 -5.49 1.08 -19.50
N THR A 255 -6.05 0.56 -18.42
CA THR A 255 -7.44 0.16 -18.32
C THR A 255 -8.14 1.12 -17.36
N ALA A 256 -9.28 1.66 -17.78
CA ALA A 256 -10.16 2.39 -16.88
C ALA A 256 -11.51 1.70 -16.77
N ILE A 257 -12.09 1.74 -15.56
CA ILE A 257 -13.42 1.26 -15.24
C ILE A 257 -14.18 2.44 -14.63
N GLN A 258 -15.31 2.79 -15.21
CA GLN A 258 -16.14 3.87 -14.72
C GLN A 258 -17.53 3.36 -14.36
N TRP A 259 -17.96 3.68 -13.15
CA TRP A 259 -19.33 3.55 -12.70
C TRP A 259 -20.02 4.89 -12.78
N THR A 260 -21.24 4.90 -13.29
CA THR A 260 -22.05 6.11 -13.48
C THR A 260 -23.44 5.87 -12.93
N TRP A 261 -23.94 6.80 -12.10
CA TRP A 261 -25.31 6.75 -11.60
C TRP A 261 -25.82 8.15 -11.29
N THR A 262 -27.15 8.27 -11.13
CA THR A 262 -27.78 9.50 -10.67
C THR A 262 -28.16 9.37 -9.22
N GLN A 263 -27.74 10.33 -8.40
CA GLN A 263 -28.07 10.39 -6.98
C GLN A 263 -28.80 11.70 -6.65
N ARG A 264 -29.86 11.60 -5.86
CA ARG A 264 -30.54 12.78 -5.34
C ARG A 264 -29.82 13.27 -4.08
N ILE A 265 -29.29 14.47 -4.14
CA ILE A 265 -28.63 15.14 -3.01
C ILE A 265 -29.41 16.44 -2.78
N ALA A 266 -30.01 16.62 -1.59
CA ALA A 266 -31.00 17.65 -1.33
C ALA A 266 -32.14 17.59 -2.36
N GLU A 267 -32.34 18.67 -3.13
CA GLU A 267 -33.38 18.78 -4.18
C GLU A 267 -32.82 18.58 -5.59
N HIS A 268 -31.51 18.27 -5.73
CA HIS A 268 -30.84 18.17 -7.01
C HIS A 268 -30.55 16.70 -7.39
N ASN A 269 -30.86 16.37 -8.63
CA ASN A 269 -30.39 15.12 -9.24
C ASN A 269 -28.97 15.35 -9.77
N ILE A 270 -28.00 14.76 -9.14
CA ILE A 270 -26.58 14.92 -9.45
C ILE A 270 -26.08 13.63 -10.07
N ARG A 271 -25.38 13.74 -11.19
CA ARG A 271 -24.73 12.58 -11.79
C ARG A 271 -23.37 12.39 -11.18
N ILE A 272 -23.09 11.15 -10.75
CA ILE A 272 -21.84 10.74 -10.12
C ILE A 272 -21.09 9.83 -11.07
N TYR A 273 -19.78 10.02 -11.13
CA TYR A 273 -18.83 9.20 -11.87
C TYR A 273 -17.76 8.72 -10.92
N ALA A 274 -17.59 7.42 -10.80
CA ALA A 274 -16.48 6.82 -10.08
C ALA A 274 -15.57 6.14 -11.10
N THR A 275 -14.37 6.64 -11.31
CA THR A 275 -13.43 6.13 -12.32
C THR A 275 -12.19 5.58 -11.66
N VAL A 276 -11.90 4.31 -11.88
CA VAL A 276 -10.64 3.66 -11.53
C VAL A 276 -9.76 3.56 -12.76
N THR A 277 -8.49 3.93 -12.61
CA THR A 277 -7.49 3.78 -13.67
C THR A 277 -6.30 2.98 -13.13
N SER A 278 -5.86 2.00 -13.91
CA SER A 278 -4.67 1.18 -13.65
C SER A 278 -3.96 0.88 -14.96
N THR A 279 -2.72 0.40 -14.92
CA THR A 279 -2.16 -0.19 -16.14
C THR A 279 -2.91 -1.47 -16.50
N THR A 280 -2.96 -1.80 -17.78
CA THR A 280 -3.69 -2.98 -18.27
C THR A 280 -3.12 -4.28 -17.67
N THR A 281 -1.83 -4.31 -17.37
CA THR A 281 -1.18 -5.47 -16.75
C THR A 281 -1.50 -5.65 -15.28
N HIS A 282 -1.91 -4.59 -14.60
CA HIS A 282 -2.11 -4.61 -13.14
C HIS A 282 -3.59 -4.59 -12.72
N ILE A 283 -4.50 -4.23 -13.61
CA ILE A 283 -5.93 -4.08 -13.26
C ILE A 283 -6.50 -5.33 -12.57
N ASN A 284 -6.10 -6.53 -12.99
CA ASN A 284 -6.56 -7.79 -12.39
C ASN A 284 -6.16 -7.96 -10.92
N HIS A 285 -5.12 -7.26 -10.46
CA HIS A 285 -4.69 -7.34 -9.06
C HIS A 285 -5.54 -6.48 -8.10
N ILE A 286 -6.29 -5.54 -8.65
CA ILE A 286 -7.15 -4.66 -7.86
C ILE A 286 -8.63 -4.89 -8.17
N ALA A 287 -8.96 -5.61 -9.24
CA ALA A 287 -10.33 -5.77 -9.73
C ALA A 287 -11.27 -6.40 -8.69
N ASP A 288 -10.78 -7.33 -7.89
CA ASP A 288 -11.58 -8.01 -6.88
C ASP A 288 -12.01 -7.07 -5.72
N ASP A 289 -11.22 -6.03 -5.44
CA ASP A 289 -11.52 -5.06 -4.37
C ASP A 289 -12.52 -3.98 -4.83
N LEU A 290 -12.63 -3.72 -6.14
CA LEU A 290 -13.35 -2.55 -6.66
C LEU A 290 -14.86 -2.60 -6.41
N PRO A 291 -15.58 -3.73 -6.57
CA PRO A 291 -17.01 -3.80 -6.29
C PRO A 291 -17.34 -3.46 -4.84
N ASP A 292 -16.54 -3.95 -3.89
CA ASP A 292 -16.73 -3.69 -2.47
C ASP A 292 -16.45 -2.23 -2.14
N MET A 293 -15.38 -1.64 -2.70
CA MET A 293 -15.08 -0.21 -2.57
C MET A 293 -16.24 0.66 -3.07
N ILE A 294 -16.73 0.41 -4.29
CA ILE A 294 -17.82 1.19 -4.88
C ILE A 294 -19.11 1.01 -4.09
N SER A 295 -19.40 -0.22 -3.62
CA SER A 295 -20.60 -0.51 -2.82
C SER A 295 -20.59 0.20 -1.46
N SER A 296 -19.42 0.42 -0.88
CA SER A 296 -19.25 1.10 0.41
C SER A 296 -19.34 2.63 0.31
N LEU A 297 -19.40 3.17 -0.91
CA LEU A 297 -19.45 4.60 -1.13
C LEU A 297 -20.75 5.21 -0.61
N GLU A 298 -20.64 6.16 0.29
CA GLU A 298 -21.75 6.96 0.77
C GLU A 298 -21.54 8.44 0.44
N ILE A 299 -22.55 9.07 -0.13
CA ILE A 299 -22.56 10.50 -0.47
C ILE A 299 -23.76 11.13 0.23
N THR A 300 -23.49 12.05 1.14
CA THR A 300 -24.52 12.74 1.96
C THR A 300 -24.30 14.25 1.94
N GLN A 301 -25.31 14.97 2.37
CA GLN A 301 -25.26 16.44 2.58
C GLN A 301 -24.81 16.74 4.01
#